data_cf9d4571c3aa95f84b3b59982e071515
#
_entry.id   cf9d4571c3aa95f84b3b59982e071515
#
_cell.length_a   1.000
_cell.length_b   1.000
_cell.length_c   1.000
_cell.angle_alpha   90.00
_cell.angle_beta   90.00
_cell.angle_gamma   90.00
#
_symmetry.space_group_name_H-M   'P 1'
#
loop_
_entity.id
_entity.type
_entity.pdbx_description
1 polymer ?
#
loop_
_entity_poly.entity_id
_entity_poly.type
_entity_poly.pdbx_seq_one_letter_code
_entity_poly.pdbx_strand_id
1 'polypeptide(L)'
;MFIALNKPYGVICQFSPHEKHRSLKDFVPIPNVYPAGRLDTDSEGLLLLTDDGRQQARIANPRFKLTKTYWAQLEGSPDDERLALLQRPLDLGDFVAQPARIRLLDEHETARIWQRDPPIRVRKSVPDFWLQIQICEGKNRQVRRMTAKAGYPCLRLIRVGIGRVNLFDLGIELGQWRECPTLP
;
A
#
# COMPACT_ATOMS: atom_id res chain seq x y z
N MET A 1 6.25 -19.70 -9.14
CA MET A 1 6.01 -18.44 -9.91
C MET A 1 5.81 -17.28 -8.95
N PHE A 2 6.24 -16.11 -9.30
CA PHE A 2 6.11 -14.94 -8.47
C PHE A 2 5.66 -13.74 -9.32
N ILE A 3 4.55 -13.11 -8.95
CA ILE A 3 3.89 -12.09 -9.77
C ILE A 3 3.71 -10.82 -8.95
N ALA A 4 3.97 -9.68 -9.58
CA ALA A 4 3.65 -8.36 -9.07
C ALA A 4 2.49 -7.76 -9.89
N LEU A 5 1.43 -7.36 -9.22
CA LEU A 5 0.28 -6.66 -9.77
C LEU A 5 0.27 -5.22 -9.25
N ASN A 6 0.02 -4.25 -10.13
CA ASN A 6 -0.36 -2.91 -9.72
C ASN A 6 -1.88 -2.87 -9.52
N LYS A 7 -2.33 -3.16 -8.29
CA LYS A 7 -3.75 -3.30 -7.95
C LYS A 7 -4.47 -1.94 -8.00
N PRO A 8 -5.54 -1.80 -8.79
CA PRO A 8 -6.36 -0.59 -8.77
C PRO A 8 -7.15 -0.39 -7.47
N TYR A 9 -7.59 0.83 -7.25
CA TYR A 9 -8.61 1.16 -6.25
C TYR A 9 -9.90 0.36 -6.50
N GLY A 10 -10.60 -0.01 -5.44
CA GLY A 10 -11.88 -0.70 -5.52
C GLY A 10 -11.82 -2.19 -5.83
N VAL A 11 -10.63 -2.75 -6.05
CA VAL A 11 -10.42 -4.18 -6.33
C VAL A 11 -10.16 -4.93 -5.03
N ILE A 12 -10.92 -6.01 -4.80
CA ILE A 12 -10.75 -6.87 -3.64
C ILE A 12 -9.62 -7.89 -3.83
N CYS A 13 -8.88 -8.19 -2.75
CA CYS A 13 -7.77 -9.15 -2.75
C CYS A 13 -8.26 -10.60 -2.65
N GLN A 14 -9.08 -11.04 -3.60
CA GLN A 14 -9.52 -12.44 -3.75
C GLN A 14 -9.82 -12.73 -5.22
N PHE A 15 -9.77 -14.02 -5.60
CA PHE A 15 -10.15 -14.47 -6.95
C PHE A 15 -11.62 -14.79 -7.10
N SER A 16 -12.32 -15.07 -5.99
CA SER A 16 -13.75 -15.31 -6.00
C SER A 16 -14.52 -14.06 -6.46
N PRO A 17 -15.57 -14.20 -7.25
CA PRO A 17 -16.44 -13.09 -7.64
C PRO A 17 -17.03 -12.37 -6.42
N HIS A 18 -17.32 -11.09 -6.58
CA HIS A 18 -17.97 -10.28 -5.56
C HIS A 18 -19.02 -9.38 -6.21
N GLU A 19 -20.17 -9.20 -5.54
CA GLU A 19 -21.33 -8.48 -6.11
C GLU A 19 -21.04 -7.00 -6.40
N LYS A 20 -20.20 -6.36 -5.57
CA LYS A 20 -19.99 -4.90 -5.61
C LYS A 20 -18.61 -4.48 -6.11
N HIS A 21 -17.65 -5.40 -6.19
CA HIS A 21 -16.26 -5.07 -6.47
C HIS A 21 -15.67 -6.01 -7.51
N ARG A 22 -14.80 -5.48 -8.33
CA ARG A 22 -13.92 -6.30 -9.17
C ARG A 22 -12.97 -7.12 -8.29
N SER A 23 -12.62 -8.30 -8.75
CA SER A 23 -11.72 -9.23 -8.04
C SER A 23 -10.38 -9.36 -8.75
N LEU A 24 -9.44 -10.06 -8.15
CA LEU A 24 -8.14 -10.35 -8.78
C LEU A 24 -8.27 -11.15 -10.08
N LYS A 25 -9.35 -11.91 -10.23
CA LYS A 25 -9.64 -12.68 -11.45
C LYS A 25 -9.76 -11.81 -12.70
N ASP A 26 -10.20 -10.56 -12.52
CA ASP A 26 -10.36 -9.61 -13.64
C ASP A 26 -9.02 -9.05 -14.15
N PHE A 27 -7.94 -9.27 -13.42
CA PHE A 27 -6.61 -8.69 -13.70
C PHE A 27 -5.54 -9.74 -13.91
N VAL A 28 -5.60 -10.87 -13.20
CA VAL A 28 -4.56 -11.91 -13.23
C VAL A 28 -5.18 -13.22 -13.73
N PRO A 29 -5.03 -13.55 -15.03
CA PRO A 29 -5.60 -14.76 -15.62
C PRO A 29 -4.74 -16.02 -15.39
N ILE A 30 -3.91 -16.02 -14.35
CA ILE A 30 -3.01 -17.14 -14.05
C ILE A 30 -3.64 -18.02 -12.97
N PRO A 31 -3.78 -19.32 -13.24
CA PRO A 31 -4.33 -20.24 -12.26
C PRO A 31 -3.35 -20.52 -11.12
N ASN A 32 -3.89 -20.91 -9.97
CA ASN A 32 -3.14 -21.41 -8.81
C ASN A 32 -2.15 -20.42 -8.19
N VAL A 33 -2.31 -19.12 -8.44
CA VAL A 33 -1.56 -18.07 -7.73
C VAL A 33 -2.44 -17.43 -6.66
N TYR A 34 -1.84 -17.09 -5.53
CA TYR A 34 -2.53 -16.54 -4.36
C TYR A 34 -1.83 -15.28 -3.86
N PRO A 35 -2.58 -14.29 -3.33
CA PRO A 35 -1.98 -13.10 -2.75
C PRO A 35 -1.03 -13.44 -1.60
N ALA A 36 0.17 -12.90 -1.66
CA ALA A 36 1.14 -12.94 -0.57
C ALA A 36 0.95 -11.70 0.33
N GLY A 37 0.07 -11.85 1.29
CA GLY A 37 -0.48 -10.75 2.07
C GLY A 37 -1.68 -10.10 1.38
N ARG A 38 -2.26 -9.11 2.06
CA ARG A 38 -3.47 -8.42 1.57
C ARG A 38 -3.19 -6.95 1.33
N LEU A 39 -4.00 -6.36 0.49
CA LEU A 39 -4.11 -4.93 0.30
C LEU A 39 -5.60 -4.59 0.34
N ASP A 40 -5.98 -3.59 1.12
CA ASP A 40 -7.39 -3.23 1.28
C ASP A 40 -8.02 -2.82 -0.04
N THR A 41 -9.34 -2.94 -0.13
CA THR A 41 -10.11 -2.58 -1.33
C THR A 41 -9.90 -1.13 -1.72
N ASP A 42 -9.81 -0.23 -0.73
CA ASP A 42 -9.58 1.20 -0.92
C ASP A 42 -8.09 1.59 -0.98
N SER A 43 -7.20 0.62 -1.04
CA SER A 43 -5.76 0.84 -1.23
C SER A 43 -5.31 0.35 -2.61
N GLU A 44 -4.25 0.96 -3.14
CA GLU A 44 -3.74 0.75 -4.50
C GLU A 44 -2.29 0.25 -4.49
N GLY A 45 -1.82 -0.20 -5.63
CA GLY A 45 -0.41 -0.44 -5.89
C GLY A 45 0.03 -1.89 -5.74
N LEU A 46 1.25 -2.10 -5.30
CA LEU A 46 1.95 -3.38 -5.34
C LEU A 46 1.25 -4.46 -4.53
N LEU A 47 0.76 -5.47 -5.21
CA LEU A 47 0.31 -6.74 -4.65
C LEU A 47 1.15 -7.87 -5.23
N LEU A 48 1.77 -8.65 -4.37
CA LEU A 48 2.53 -9.84 -4.77
C LEU A 48 1.64 -11.07 -4.69
N LEU A 49 1.77 -11.95 -5.70
CA LEU A 49 1.06 -13.24 -5.76
C LEU A 49 2.07 -14.33 -6.07
N THR A 50 1.80 -15.54 -5.56
CA THR A 50 2.65 -16.70 -5.79
C THR A 50 1.85 -18.00 -5.73
N ASP A 51 2.33 -19.03 -6.39
CA ASP A 51 1.86 -20.43 -6.30
C ASP A 51 2.57 -21.20 -5.17
N ASP A 52 3.58 -20.61 -4.53
CA ASP A 52 4.35 -21.22 -3.44
C ASP A 52 3.85 -20.75 -2.07
N GLY A 53 3.23 -21.64 -1.31
CA GLY A 53 2.70 -21.33 0.03
C GLY A 53 3.78 -20.94 1.04
N ARG A 54 5.04 -21.37 0.87
CA ARG A 54 6.15 -20.96 1.75
C ARG A 54 6.53 -19.50 1.49
N GLN A 55 6.57 -19.10 0.23
CA GLN A 55 6.83 -17.72 -0.17
C GLN A 55 5.67 -16.81 0.26
N GLN A 56 4.43 -17.26 0.08
CA GLN A 56 3.25 -16.56 0.57
C GLN A 56 3.35 -16.28 2.07
N ALA A 57 3.64 -17.30 2.86
CA ALA A 57 3.79 -17.18 4.30
C ALA A 57 4.94 -16.23 4.69
N ARG A 58 6.07 -16.29 3.98
CA ARG A 58 7.22 -15.42 4.23
C ARG A 58 6.88 -13.95 4.04
N ILE A 59 6.12 -13.62 3.02
CA ILE A 59 5.75 -12.23 2.71
C ILE A 59 4.63 -11.73 3.64
N ALA A 60 3.64 -12.59 3.90
CA ALA A 60 2.49 -12.24 4.71
C ALA A 60 2.79 -12.15 6.21
N ASN A 61 3.73 -12.97 6.70
CA ASN A 61 3.97 -13.11 8.13
C ASN A 61 4.86 -11.97 8.67
N PRO A 62 4.38 -11.20 9.66
CA PRO A 62 5.14 -10.12 10.29
C PRO A 62 6.48 -10.54 10.92
N ARG A 63 6.66 -11.83 11.22
CA ARG A 63 7.91 -12.37 11.76
C ARG A 63 9.13 -12.10 10.88
N PHE A 64 8.94 -12.05 9.57
CA PHE A 64 10.04 -11.80 8.64
C PHE A 64 10.37 -10.33 8.46
N LYS A 65 9.61 -9.42 9.10
CA LYS A 65 9.88 -7.98 9.17
C LYS A 65 10.14 -7.33 7.80
N LEU A 66 9.54 -7.86 6.74
CA LEU A 66 9.67 -7.26 5.41
C LEU A 66 9.11 -5.85 5.42
N THR A 67 9.95 -4.91 5.06
CA THR A 67 9.56 -3.50 4.95
C THR A 67 8.50 -3.34 3.86
N LYS A 68 7.42 -2.67 4.20
CA LYS A 68 6.38 -2.27 3.26
C LYS A 68 6.44 -0.76 3.11
N THR A 69 6.60 -0.29 1.89
CA THR A 69 6.70 1.13 1.56
C THR A 69 5.39 1.61 0.96
N TYR A 70 4.81 2.63 1.56
CA TYR A 70 3.56 3.25 1.12
C TYR A 70 3.80 4.71 0.77
N TRP A 71 3.09 5.18 -0.26
CA TRP A 71 2.87 6.59 -0.52
C TRP A 71 1.45 6.94 -0.13
N ALA A 72 1.30 7.86 0.80
CA ALA A 72 0.03 8.29 1.36
C ALA A 72 -0.25 9.74 1.00
N GLN A 73 -1.39 10.02 0.37
CA GLN A 73 -1.92 11.36 0.22
C GLN A 73 -2.70 11.71 1.48
N LEU A 74 -2.24 12.71 2.18
CA LEU A 74 -2.75 13.11 3.50
C LEU A 74 -3.38 14.50 3.43
N GLU A 75 -4.54 14.66 4.07
CA GLU A 75 -5.23 15.93 4.18
C GLU A 75 -4.54 16.84 5.20
N GLY A 76 -4.28 18.08 4.84
CA GLY A 76 -3.64 19.09 5.67
C GLY A 76 -2.28 19.54 5.13
N SER A 77 -1.53 20.26 5.94
CA SER A 77 -0.17 20.68 5.65
C SER A 77 0.81 19.92 6.56
N PRO A 78 2.00 19.56 6.08
CA PRO A 78 2.98 18.86 6.90
C PRO A 78 3.41 19.74 8.09
N ASP A 79 3.47 19.13 9.26
CA ASP A 79 3.89 19.73 10.51
C ASP A 79 4.85 18.76 11.21
N ASP A 80 6.04 19.23 11.58
CA ASP A 80 7.12 18.37 12.06
C ASP A 80 6.77 17.69 13.39
N GLU A 81 6.09 18.36 14.31
CA GLU A 81 5.72 17.78 15.60
C GLU A 81 4.69 16.67 15.44
N ARG A 82 3.69 16.86 14.57
CA ARG A 82 2.68 15.86 14.25
C ARG A 82 3.26 14.70 13.48
N LEU A 83 4.12 14.94 12.51
CA LEU A 83 4.80 13.90 11.75
C LEU A 83 5.75 13.07 12.63
N ALA A 84 6.40 13.68 13.62
CA ALA A 84 7.24 12.97 14.57
C ALA A 84 6.47 11.90 15.39
N LEU A 85 5.15 12.00 15.53
CA LEU A 85 4.33 10.96 16.16
C LEU A 85 4.41 9.63 15.41
N LEU A 86 4.54 9.66 14.09
CA LEU A 86 4.65 8.45 13.27
C LEU A 86 6.01 7.73 13.46
N GLN A 87 7.01 8.44 13.95
CA GLN A 87 8.38 7.93 14.16
C GLN A 87 8.62 7.43 15.59
N ARG A 88 7.55 7.30 16.38
CA ARG A 88 7.58 6.79 17.75
C ARG A 88 6.60 5.62 17.88
N PRO A 89 6.72 4.78 18.93
CA PRO A 89 5.67 3.83 19.25
C PRO A 89 4.33 4.56 19.41
N LEU A 90 3.32 4.15 18.66
CA LEU A 90 2.04 4.84 18.59
C LEU A 90 0.90 3.92 19.04
N ASP A 91 0.26 4.27 20.14
CA ASP A 91 -0.89 3.53 20.65
C ASP A 91 -2.12 3.74 19.76
N LEU A 92 -2.60 2.68 19.15
CA LEU A 92 -3.81 2.66 18.30
C LEU A 92 -5.02 2.02 19.01
N GLY A 93 -4.89 1.73 20.32
CA GLY A 93 -5.95 1.20 21.18
C GLY A 93 -5.88 -0.32 21.31
N ASP A 94 -5.92 -1.07 20.24
CA ASP A 94 -5.83 -2.53 20.22
C ASP A 94 -4.39 -3.07 20.09
N PHE A 95 -3.46 -2.21 19.65
CA PHE A 95 -2.02 -2.50 19.61
C PHE A 95 -1.20 -1.20 19.56
N VAL A 96 0.08 -1.32 19.91
CA VAL A 96 1.06 -0.25 19.77
C VAL A 96 1.84 -0.47 18.49
N ALA A 97 1.67 0.44 17.51
CA ALA A 97 2.40 0.40 16.26
C ALA A 97 3.89 0.73 16.50
N GLN A 98 4.76 -0.01 15.83
CA GLN A 98 6.20 0.31 15.84
C GLN A 98 6.48 1.61 15.07
N PRO A 99 7.58 2.30 15.39
CA PRO A 99 7.98 3.50 14.68
C PRO A 99 8.08 3.28 13.17
N ALA A 100 7.49 4.16 12.39
CA ALA A 100 7.65 4.19 10.94
C ALA A 100 8.85 5.04 10.53
N ARG A 101 9.43 4.74 9.36
CA ARG A 101 10.31 5.69 8.67
C ARG A 101 9.46 6.49 7.71
N ILE A 102 9.62 7.81 7.74
CA ILE A 102 8.83 8.71 6.91
C ILE A 102 9.72 9.70 6.17
N ARG A 103 9.25 10.19 5.03
CA ARG A 103 9.76 11.37 4.34
C ARG A 103 8.68 11.96 3.43
N LEU A 104 8.74 13.25 3.18
CA LEU A 104 7.91 13.88 2.15
C LEU A 104 8.33 13.39 0.76
N LEU A 105 7.35 13.24 -0.15
CA LEU A 105 7.63 13.03 -1.56
C LEU A 105 7.94 14.36 -2.23
N ASP A 106 8.82 14.33 -3.22
CA ASP A 106 9.07 15.45 -4.09
C ASP A 106 8.10 15.50 -5.30
N GLU A 107 8.18 16.57 -6.09
CA GLU A 107 7.33 16.76 -7.26
C GLU A 107 7.58 15.72 -8.35
N HIS A 108 8.82 15.26 -8.50
CA HIS A 108 9.17 14.25 -9.48
C HIS A 108 8.56 12.89 -9.13
N GLU A 109 8.52 12.53 -7.86
CA GLU A 109 7.89 11.32 -7.37
C GLU A 109 6.37 11.39 -7.51
N THR A 110 5.76 12.50 -7.12
CA THR A 110 4.30 12.69 -7.21
C THR A 110 3.81 12.71 -8.65
N ALA A 111 4.62 13.22 -9.59
CA ALA A 111 4.32 13.20 -11.03
C ALA A 111 4.22 11.77 -11.63
N ARG A 112 4.81 10.75 -10.97
CA ARG A 112 4.72 9.35 -11.39
C ARG A 112 3.42 8.67 -10.95
N ILE A 113 2.63 9.30 -10.09
CA ILE A 113 1.40 8.73 -9.54
C ILE A 113 0.29 8.85 -10.59
N TRP A 114 -0.34 7.72 -10.90
CA TRP A 114 -1.48 7.68 -11.82
C TRP A 114 -2.73 8.36 -11.25
N GLN A 115 -3.58 8.79 -12.13
CA GLN A 115 -4.89 9.33 -11.74
C GLN A 115 -5.78 8.20 -11.23
N ARG A 116 -6.40 8.38 -10.06
CA ARG A 116 -7.32 7.39 -9.49
C ARG A 116 -8.70 7.49 -10.13
N ASP A 117 -9.32 6.35 -10.38
CA ASP A 117 -10.71 6.24 -10.79
C ASP A 117 -11.50 5.40 -9.76
N PRO A 118 -12.58 5.94 -9.15
CA PRO A 118 -13.03 7.34 -9.20
C PRO A 118 -12.02 8.28 -8.53
N PRO A 119 -11.97 9.55 -8.94
CA PRO A 119 -11.07 10.53 -8.34
C PRO A 119 -11.39 10.74 -6.86
N ILE A 120 -10.39 11.16 -6.08
CA ILE A 120 -10.65 11.56 -4.69
C ILE A 120 -11.53 12.81 -4.66
N ARG A 121 -12.33 12.93 -3.61
CA ARG A 121 -13.07 14.17 -3.37
C ARG A 121 -12.11 15.25 -2.89
N VAL A 122 -11.79 16.20 -3.75
CA VAL A 122 -10.96 17.35 -3.41
C VAL A 122 -11.80 18.39 -2.65
N ARG A 123 -11.34 18.76 -1.46
CA ARG A 123 -11.85 19.92 -0.73
C ARG A 123 -11.01 21.13 -1.13
N LYS A 124 -11.58 22.06 -1.90
CA LYS A 124 -10.86 23.23 -2.45
C LYS A 124 -10.18 24.12 -1.38
N SER A 125 -10.64 24.06 -0.13
CA SER A 125 -10.14 24.88 0.98
C SER A 125 -9.14 24.17 1.89
N VAL A 126 -8.86 22.90 1.66
CA VAL A 126 -7.96 22.11 2.51
C VAL A 126 -6.82 21.59 1.65
N PRO A 127 -5.56 21.92 1.98
CA PRO A 127 -4.41 21.40 1.27
C PRO A 127 -4.23 19.90 1.51
N ASP A 128 -3.43 19.27 0.68
CA ASP A 128 -2.96 17.90 0.88
C ASP A 128 -1.47 17.80 0.52
N PHE A 129 -0.84 16.72 0.99
CA PHE A 129 0.56 16.43 0.70
C PHE A 129 0.79 14.92 0.64
N TRP A 130 1.91 14.54 0.03
CA TRP A 130 2.30 13.14 -0.09
C TRP A 130 3.43 12.78 0.85
N LEU A 131 3.25 11.69 1.58
CA LEU A 131 4.22 11.17 2.53
C LEU A 131 4.58 9.72 2.18
N GLN A 132 5.87 9.41 2.10
CA GLN A 132 6.33 8.04 2.12
C GLN A 132 6.35 7.54 3.56
N ILE A 133 5.78 6.37 3.78
CA ILE A 133 5.72 5.69 5.09
C ILE A 133 6.21 4.26 4.93
N GLN A 134 7.23 3.88 5.70
CA GLN A 134 7.76 2.53 5.72
C GLN A 134 7.50 1.88 7.07
N ILE A 135 6.89 0.70 7.05
CA ILE A 135 6.60 -0.13 8.23
C ILE A 135 7.05 -1.57 8.00
N CYS A 136 7.38 -2.29 9.07
CA CYS A 136 7.71 -3.72 9.02
C CYS A 136 6.55 -4.61 9.50
N GLU A 137 5.48 -4.01 9.95
CA GLU A 137 4.25 -4.66 10.40
C GLU A 137 3.23 -4.77 9.25
N GLY A 138 2.03 -5.16 9.54
CA GLY A 138 0.96 -5.27 8.54
C GLY A 138 -0.40 -5.49 9.22
N LYS A 139 -0.65 -4.76 10.31
CA LYS A 139 -1.94 -4.79 11.00
C LYS A 139 -3.03 -4.16 10.14
N ASN A 140 -4.27 -4.56 10.41
CA ASN A 140 -5.42 -4.07 9.68
C ASN A 140 -5.46 -2.53 9.65
N ARG A 141 -5.46 -1.97 8.44
CA ARG A 141 -5.54 -0.53 8.15
C ARG A 141 -4.51 0.32 8.93
N GLN A 142 -3.35 -0.27 9.24
CA GLN A 142 -2.37 0.31 10.16
C GLN A 142 -1.91 1.70 9.72
N VAL A 143 -1.48 1.89 8.47
CA VAL A 143 -0.99 3.18 7.98
C VAL A 143 -2.08 4.25 8.09
N ARG A 144 -3.32 3.94 7.67
CA ARG A 144 -4.46 4.87 7.77
C ARG A 144 -4.78 5.25 9.21
N ARG A 145 -4.67 4.30 10.13
CA ARG A 145 -4.91 4.53 11.56
C ARG A 145 -3.79 5.38 12.19
N MET A 146 -2.54 5.11 11.82
CA MET A 146 -1.39 5.89 12.27
C MET A 146 -1.49 7.35 11.82
N THR A 147 -1.75 7.58 10.53
CA THR A 147 -1.87 8.94 9.99
C THR A 147 -3.06 9.69 10.58
N ALA A 148 -4.21 9.04 10.77
CA ALA A 148 -5.37 9.63 11.42
C ALA A 148 -5.07 10.01 12.89
N LYS A 149 -4.35 9.16 13.62
CA LYS A 149 -3.93 9.44 15.00
C LYS A 149 -2.97 10.64 15.09
N ALA A 150 -2.11 10.82 14.08
CA ALA A 150 -1.27 12.00 13.94
C ALA A 150 -2.05 13.24 13.42
N GLY A 151 -3.37 13.12 13.21
CA GLY A 151 -4.24 14.19 12.76
C GLY A 151 -4.25 14.43 11.25
N TYR A 152 -3.82 13.43 10.47
CA TYR A 152 -3.82 13.49 9.00
C TYR A 152 -4.73 12.41 8.41
N PRO A 153 -5.97 12.74 8.02
CA PRO A 153 -6.81 11.82 7.27
C PRO A 153 -6.14 11.36 5.98
N CYS A 154 -6.12 10.05 5.75
CA CYS A 154 -5.53 9.47 4.56
C CYS A 154 -6.55 9.43 3.42
N LEU A 155 -6.34 10.27 2.41
CA LEU A 155 -7.19 10.39 1.24
C LEU A 155 -6.93 9.26 0.24
N ARG A 156 -5.66 8.86 0.08
CA ARG A 156 -5.21 7.86 -0.87
C ARG A 156 -4.01 7.10 -0.32
N LEU A 157 -3.97 5.79 -0.50
CA LEU A 157 -2.88 4.94 -0.02
C LEU A 157 -2.42 3.99 -1.12
N ILE A 158 -1.15 4.10 -1.51
CA ILE A 158 -0.53 3.30 -2.54
C ILE A 158 0.64 2.53 -1.94
N ARG A 159 0.63 1.20 -1.99
CA ARG A 159 1.80 0.42 -1.63
C ARG A 159 2.75 0.36 -2.82
N VAL A 160 3.91 0.98 -2.69
CA VAL A 160 4.90 1.07 -3.76
C VAL A 160 6.04 0.07 -3.61
N GLY A 161 6.22 -0.53 -2.43
CA GLY A 161 7.30 -1.46 -2.19
C GLY A 161 7.01 -2.54 -1.15
N ILE A 162 7.61 -3.72 -1.34
CA ILE A 162 7.69 -4.82 -0.37
C ILE A 162 9.10 -5.38 -0.42
N GLY A 163 9.86 -5.24 0.68
CA GLY A 163 11.28 -5.62 0.71
C GLY A 163 12.07 -4.89 -0.37
N ARG A 164 12.66 -5.64 -1.30
CA ARG A 164 13.44 -5.12 -2.43
C ARG A 164 12.61 -4.87 -3.69
N VAL A 165 11.37 -5.35 -3.72
CA VAL A 165 10.49 -5.20 -4.87
C VAL A 165 9.86 -3.83 -4.84
N ASN A 166 10.06 -3.03 -5.89
CA ASN A 166 9.48 -1.71 -6.05
C ASN A 166 8.60 -1.67 -7.32
N LEU A 167 7.41 -1.12 -7.20
CA LEU A 167 6.42 -1.05 -8.26
C LEU A 167 6.91 -0.26 -9.48
N PHE A 168 7.57 0.86 -9.22
CA PHE A 168 8.06 1.74 -10.29
C PHE A 168 9.28 1.18 -11.01
N ASP A 169 10.13 0.43 -10.31
CA ASP A 169 11.30 -0.24 -10.92
C ASP A 169 10.84 -1.37 -11.86
N LEU A 170 9.71 -2.00 -11.56
CA LEU A 170 9.10 -3.02 -12.40
C LEU A 170 8.39 -2.44 -13.62
N GLY A 171 8.11 -1.14 -13.67
CA GLY A 171 7.42 -0.47 -14.77
C GLY A 171 6.03 -1.07 -15.04
N ILE A 172 5.27 -1.37 -13.99
CA ILE A 172 3.94 -1.99 -14.11
C ILE A 172 2.88 -0.89 -14.08
N GLU A 173 2.14 -0.77 -15.17
CA GLU A 173 1.01 0.16 -15.25
C GLU A 173 -0.18 -0.28 -14.39
N LEU A 174 -1.09 0.64 -14.12
CA LEU A 174 -2.27 0.37 -13.30
C LEU A 174 -3.11 -0.79 -13.88
N GLY A 175 -3.41 -1.76 -13.05
CA GLY A 175 -4.17 -2.95 -13.44
C GLY A 175 -3.36 -4.00 -14.20
N GLN A 176 -2.10 -3.73 -14.51
CA GLN A 176 -1.21 -4.68 -15.16
C GLN A 176 -0.42 -5.50 -14.13
N TRP A 177 0.05 -6.65 -14.56
CA TRP A 177 0.91 -7.52 -13.78
C TRP A 177 2.15 -7.94 -14.57
N ARG A 178 3.19 -8.32 -13.86
CA ARG A 178 4.41 -8.92 -14.43
C ARG A 178 4.92 -10.04 -13.55
N GLU A 179 5.62 -10.97 -14.14
CA GLU A 179 6.43 -11.91 -13.40
C GLU A 179 7.56 -11.16 -12.69
N CYS A 180 7.75 -11.45 -11.41
CA CYS A 180 8.74 -10.78 -10.60
C CYS A 180 9.98 -11.66 -10.49
N PRO A 181 11.12 -11.27 -11.07
CA PRO A 181 12.33 -12.09 -11.07
C PRO A 181 13.05 -12.08 -9.72
N THR A 182 12.73 -11.11 -8.86
CA THR A 182 13.38 -10.91 -7.57
C THR A 182 12.41 -11.22 -6.43
N LEU A 183 12.85 -12.06 -5.51
CA LEU A 183 12.14 -12.28 -4.24
C LEU A 183 12.32 -11.07 -3.31
N PRO A 184 11.29 -10.69 -2.55
CA PRO A 184 11.34 -9.57 -1.62
C PRO A 184 12.27 -9.79 -0.44
#